data_1f6b63edb39239bb510894f61874b24c
#
_entry.id   1f6b63edb39239bb510894f61874b24c
#
_cell.length_a   1.000
_cell.length_b   1.000
_cell.length_c   1.000
_cell.angle_alpha   90.00
_cell.angle_beta   90.00
_cell.angle_gamma   90.00
#
_symmetry.space_group_name_H-M   'P 1'
#
loop_
_entity.id
_entity.type
_entity.pdbx_description
1 polymer ?
#
loop_
_entity_poly.entity_id
_entity_poly.type
_entity_poly.pdbx_seq_one_letter_code
_entity_poly.pdbx_strand_id
1 'polypeptide(L)'
;MPHVAAHVEALDAEGVRTVINLCEDHEYWDGERAAVEAAFRRADMTEHRLPVPDGATIPPDVLDRAVEAAGEETAYVHCRGGRERSAAVAVAILANRSGTTIDEALEAASARWPTCRPLPWQLAGVRAWAASRE
;
A
#
# COMPACT_ATOMS: atom_id res chain seq x y z
N MET A 1 -6.14 12.70 16.66
CA MET A 1 -6.03 11.28 17.02
C MET A 1 -4.60 10.98 17.43
N PRO A 2 -4.38 10.69 18.73
CA PRO A 2 -3.01 10.52 19.25
C PRO A 2 -2.24 9.41 18.56
N HIS A 3 -2.91 8.31 18.25
CA HIS A 3 -2.26 7.17 17.58
C HIS A 3 -1.83 7.46 16.15
N VAL A 4 -2.47 8.41 15.46
CA VAL A 4 -2.06 8.82 14.11
C VAL A 4 -0.70 9.52 14.18
N ALA A 5 -0.53 10.44 15.13
CA ALA A 5 0.73 11.16 15.32
C ALA A 5 1.87 10.18 15.64
N ALA A 6 1.64 9.25 16.58
CA ALA A 6 2.65 8.25 16.94
C ALA A 6 3.02 7.36 15.76
N HIS A 7 2.03 6.97 14.96
CA HIS A 7 2.25 6.15 13.77
C HIS A 7 3.11 6.89 12.74
N VAL A 8 2.82 8.16 12.50
CA VAL A 8 3.59 8.99 11.57
C VAL A 8 5.03 9.18 12.05
N GLU A 9 5.23 9.36 13.36
CA GLU A 9 6.58 9.45 13.94
C GLU A 9 7.38 8.17 13.67
N ALA A 10 6.75 7.00 13.84
CA ALA A 10 7.40 5.72 13.56
C ALA A 10 7.79 5.58 12.09
N LEU A 11 6.90 5.99 11.18
CA LEU A 11 7.18 5.99 9.74
C LEU A 11 8.33 6.95 9.39
N ASP A 12 8.34 8.12 10.00
CA ASP A 12 9.41 9.10 9.79
C ASP A 12 10.76 8.55 10.24
N ALA A 13 10.81 7.87 11.39
CA ALA A 13 12.02 7.22 11.90
C ALA A 13 12.54 6.13 10.95
N GLU A 14 11.65 5.47 10.21
CA GLU A 14 12.03 4.45 9.21
C GLU A 14 12.43 5.06 7.86
N GLY A 15 12.39 6.37 7.72
CA GLY A 15 12.76 7.05 6.48
C GLY A 15 11.68 7.10 5.42
N VAL A 16 10.42 6.83 5.79
CA VAL A 16 9.30 6.88 4.85
C VAL A 16 9.03 8.31 4.42
N ARG A 17 8.95 8.54 3.10
CA ARG A 17 8.57 9.84 2.52
C ARG A 17 7.41 9.72 1.55
N THR A 18 7.06 8.50 1.16
CA THR A 18 5.97 8.22 0.23
C THR A 18 4.95 7.34 0.91
N VAL A 19 3.70 7.76 0.88
CA VAL A 19 2.57 7.02 1.43
C VAL A 19 1.60 6.71 0.31
N ILE A 20 1.22 5.45 0.19
CA ILE A 20 0.22 5.00 -0.79
C ILE A 20 -1.01 4.56 -0.01
N ASN A 21 -2.09 5.31 -0.14
CA ASN A 21 -3.31 5.15 0.63
C ASN A 21 -4.42 4.59 -0.26
N LEU A 22 -4.85 3.37 0.04
CA LEU A 22 -5.88 2.66 -0.73
C LEU A 22 -7.28 2.80 -0.13
N CYS A 23 -7.43 3.53 0.96
CA CYS A 23 -8.72 3.73 1.62
C CYS A 23 -9.63 4.66 0.81
N GLU A 24 -10.92 4.33 0.81
CA GLU A 24 -11.95 5.22 0.29
C GLU A 24 -12.36 6.22 1.38
N ASP A 25 -12.98 7.33 0.97
CA ASP A 25 -13.36 8.40 1.90
C ASP A 25 -14.31 7.92 3.00
N HIS A 26 -15.26 7.06 2.68
CA HIS A 26 -16.24 6.55 3.65
C HIS A 26 -15.63 5.66 4.74
N GLU A 27 -14.37 5.22 4.57
CA GLU A 27 -13.68 4.41 5.58
C GLU A 27 -13.13 5.24 6.72
N TYR A 28 -13.16 6.56 6.60
CA TYR A 28 -12.68 7.47 7.65
C TYR A 28 -13.85 7.99 8.48
N TRP A 29 -13.62 8.15 9.78
CA TRP A 29 -14.55 8.82 10.68
C TRP A 29 -14.50 10.33 10.44
N ASP A 30 -15.52 11.05 10.91
CA ASP A 30 -15.57 12.50 10.80
C ASP A 30 -14.31 13.16 11.37
N GLY A 31 -13.66 13.97 10.55
CA GLY A 31 -12.42 14.67 10.92
C GLY A 31 -11.16 13.81 10.87
N GLU A 32 -11.28 12.49 10.79
CA GLU A 32 -10.11 11.59 10.76
C GLU A 32 -9.26 11.82 9.51
N ARG A 33 -9.90 11.96 8.36
CA ARG A 33 -9.18 12.17 7.09
C ARG A 33 -8.32 13.43 7.14
N ALA A 34 -8.88 14.53 7.61
CA ALA A 34 -8.16 15.80 7.72
C ALA A 34 -6.98 15.69 8.69
N ALA A 35 -7.15 14.96 9.80
CA ALA A 35 -6.09 14.76 10.79
C ALA A 35 -4.94 13.92 10.21
N VAL A 36 -5.26 12.86 9.48
CA VAL A 36 -4.25 12.00 8.82
C VAL A 36 -3.47 12.79 7.78
N GLU A 37 -4.17 13.53 6.94
CA GLU A 37 -3.56 14.36 5.89
C GLU A 37 -2.61 15.41 6.48
N ALA A 38 -3.04 16.08 7.53
CA ALA A 38 -2.23 17.07 8.23
C ALA A 38 -0.98 16.43 8.86
N ALA A 39 -1.10 15.23 9.44
CA ALA A 39 0.01 14.54 10.05
C ALA A 39 1.09 14.17 9.02
N PHE A 40 0.70 13.66 7.87
CA PHE A 40 1.64 13.35 6.79
C PHE A 40 2.32 14.62 6.26
N ARG A 41 1.57 15.69 6.10
CA ARG A 41 2.11 16.95 5.63
C ARG A 41 3.16 17.53 6.59
N ARG A 42 2.88 17.47 7.91
CA ARG A 42 3.82 17.94 8.92
C ARG A 42 5.11 17.13 8.94
N ALA A 43 5.06 15.85 8.58
CA ALA A 43 6.22 14.97 8.50
C ALA A 43 6.94 15.04 7.14
N ASP A 44 6.49 15.92 6.25
CA ASP A 44 7.04 16.07 4.89
C ASP A 44 6.94 14.76 4.08
N MET A 45 5.82 14.06 4.23
CA MET A 45 5.50 12.86 3.47
C MET A 45 4.51 13.20 2.37
N THR A 46 4.72 12.63 1.18
CA THR A 46 3.80 12.77 0.05
C THR A 46 2.82 11.62 0.06
N GLU A 47 1.53 11.94 0.14
CA GLU A 47 0.48 10.93 0.11
C GLU A 47 -0.11 10.81 -1.29
N HIS A 48 -0.11 9.59 -1.81
CA HIS A 48 -0.78 9.24 -3.07
C HIS A 48 -2.06 8.48 -2.73
N ARG A 49 -3.21 9.09 -3.02
CA ARG A 49 -4.50 8.46 -2.78
C ARG A 49 -4.93 7.69 -4.01
N LEU A 50 -4.99 6.36 -3.86
CA LEU A 50 -5.40 5.43 -4.91
C LEU A 50 -6.53 4.55 -4.36
N PRO A 51 -7.72 5.13 -4.12
CA PRO A 51 -8.78 4.42 -3.42
C PRO A 51 -9.26 3.16 -4.17
N VAL A 52 -9.38 2.08 -3.42
CA VAL A 52 -9.87 0.78 -3.90
C VAL A 52 -10.94 0.31 -2.92
N PRO A 53 -12.11 -0.11 -3.38
CA PRO A 53 -13.14 -0.66 -2.50
C PRO A 53 -12.61 -1.85 -1.71
N ASP A 54 -12.98 -1.93 -0.43
CA ASP A 54 -12.59 -3.05 0.43
C ASP A 54 -13.05 -4.37 -0.17
N GLY A 55 -12.14 -5.35 -0.23
CA GLY A 55 -12.41 -6.65 -0.81
C GLY A 55 -12.38 -6.71 -2.33
N ALA A 56 -12.20 -5.59 -3.02
CA ALA A 56 -12.19 -5.56 -4.47
C ALA A 56 -10.83 -5.95 -5.05
N THR A 57 -10.85 -6.38 -6.32
CA THR A 57 -9.63 -6.54 -7.12
C THR A 57 -8.95 -5.18 -7.27
N ILE A 58 -7.63 -5.16 -7.25
CA ILE A 58 -6.87 -3.92 -7.46
C ILE A 58 -6.83 -3.62 -8.97
N PRO A 59 -7.36 -2.49 -9.41
CA PRO A 59 -7.31 -2.14 -10.84
C PRO A 59 -5.87 -2.03 -11.37
N PRO A 60 -5.61 -2.45 -12.61
CA PRO A 60 -4.26 -2.36 -13.19
C PRO A 60 -3.65 -0.96 -13.17
N ASP A 61 -4.45 0.07 -13.38
CA ASP A 61 -3.96 1.46 -13.33
C ASP A 61 -3.54 1.87 -11.94
N VAL A 62 -4.19 1.35 -10.89
CA VAL A 62 -3.79 1.57 -9.50
C VAL A 62 -2.44 0.91 -9.25
N LEU A 63 -2.25 -0.31 -9.73
CA LEU A 63 -0.97 -1.02 -9.61
C LEU A 63 0.16 -0.26 -10.31
N ASP A 64 -0.09 0.23 -11.52
CA ASP A 64 0.89 1.03 -12.26
C ASP A 64 1.27 2.30 -11.49
N ARG A 65 0.29 3.02 -10.97
CA ARG A 65 0.51 4.25 -10.21
C ARG A 65 1.24 3.98 -8.89
N ALA A 66 0.90 2.89 -8.22
CA ALA A 66 1.53 2.53 -6.97
C ALA A 66 3.01 2.19 -7.16
N VAL A 67 3.34 1.41 -8.18
CA VAL A 67 4.71 1.05 -8.52
C VAL A 67 5.52 2.30 -8.88
N GLU A 68 4.95 3.19 -9.67
CA GLU A 68 5.58 4.45 -10.05
C GLU A 68 5.81 5.35 -8.83
N ALA A 69 4.80 5.52 -7.98
CA ALA A 69 4.90 6.36 -6.79
C ALA A 69 5.92 5.83 -5.80
N ALA A 70 5.99 4.51 -5.62
CA ALA A 70 6.94 3.89 -4.70
C ALA A 70 8.39 4.03 -5.19
N GLY A 71 8.62 3.95 -6.51
CA GLY A 71 9.98 4.04 -7.07
C GLY A 71 10.93 3.08 -6.37
N GLU A 72 12.10 3.59 -6.00
CA GLU A 72 13.12 2.84 -5.26
C GLU A 72 13.17 3.24 -3.78
N GLU A 73 12.29 4.13 -3.36
CA GLU A 73 12.29 4.66 -1.99
C GLU A 73 11.51 3.79 -1.03
N THR A 74 11.70 4.01 0.27
CA THR A 74 10.92 3.38 1.31
C THR A 74 9.52 3.97 1.30
N ALA A 75 8.53 3.17 0.96
CA ALA A 75 7.14 3.57 0.87
C ALA A 75 6.28 2.84 1.89
N TYR A 76 5.26 3.52 2.38
CA TYR A 76 4.26 2.92 3.24
C TYR A 76 2.97 2.75 2.46
N VAL A 77 2.53 1.51 2.30
CA VAL A 77 1.27 1.17 1.62
C VAL A 77 0.26 0.79 2.69
N HIS A 78 -0.88 1.44 2.70
CA HIS A 78 -1.90 1.09 3.69
C HIS A 78 -3.32 1.09 3.13
N CYS A 79 -4.16 0.31 3.79
CA CYS A 79 -5.60 0.30 3.68
C CYS A 79 -6.14 0.30 5.11
N ARG A 80 -7.42 0.05 5.33
CA ARG A 80 -7.98 0.09 6.70
C ARG A 80 -7.45 -1.04 7.57
N GLY A 81 -7.49 -2.28 7.04
CA GLY A 81 -7.09 -3.47 7.80
C GLY A 81 -5.62 -3.85 7.69
N GLY A 82 -4.93 -3.37 6.67
CA GLY A 82 -3.52 -3.66 6.43
C GLY A 82 -3.22 -5.10 6.03
N ARG A 83 -4.21 -5.88 5.62
CA ARG A 83 -4.05 -7.32 5.35
C ARG A 83 -4.27 -7.72 3.91
N GLU A 84 -5.16 -7.06 3.22
CA GLU A 84 -5.66 -7.50 1.92
C GLU A 84 -5.26 -6.55 0.80
N ARG A 85 -5.91 -5.39 0.68
CA ARG A 85 -5.62 -4.42 -0.38
C ARG A 85 -4.17 -3.96 -0.36
N SER A 86 -3.69 -3.51 0.79
CA SER A 86 -2.32 -3.03 0.94
C SER A 86 -1.31 -4.15 0.72
N ALA A 87 -1.63 -5.37 1.14
CA ALA A 87 -0.77 -6.53 0.93
C ALA A 87 -0.65 -6.86 -0.56
N ALA A 88 -1.75 -6.83 -1.31
CA ALA A 88 -1.74 -7.08 -2.75
C ALA A 88 -0.86 -6.06 -3.49
N VAL A 89 -1.01 -4.78 -3.17
CA VAL A 89 -0.22 -3.71 -3.77
C VAL A 89 1.24 -3.81 -3.36
N ALA A 90 1.53 -4.09 -2.09
CA ALA A 90 2.90 -4.24 -1.59
C ALA A 90 3.63 -5.39 -2.30
N VAL A 91 2.94 -6.50 -2.53
CA VAL A 91 3.51 -7.64 -3.28
C VAL A 91 3.86 -7.23 -4.71
N ALA A 92 3.00 -6.47 -5.37
CA ALA A 92 3.27 -5.94 -6.71
C ALA A 92 4.52 -5.05 -6.75
N ILE A 93 4.63 -4.15 -5.78
CA ILE A 93 5.79 -3.25 -5.66
C ILE A 93 7.06 -4.06 -5.41
N LEU A 94 7.00 -5.01 -4.50
CA LEU A 94 8.15 -5.85 -4.15
C LEU A 94 8.64 -6.67 -5.34
N ALA A 95 7.72 -7.31 -6.06
CA ALA A 95 8.06 -8.10 -7.25
C ALA A 95 8.73 -7.22 -8.31
N ASN A 96 8.19 -6.03 -8.52
CA ASN A 96 8.75 -5.10 -9.51
C ASN A 96 10.16 -4.65 -9.13
N ARG A 97 10.39 -4.33 -7.86
CA ARG A 97 11.72 -3.90 -7.38
C ARG A 97 12.76 -5.00 -7.47
N SER A 98 12.36 -6.21 -7.10
CA SER A 98 13.29 -7.36 -6.99
C SER A 98 13.46 -8.12 -8.28
N GLY A 99 12.65 -7.86 -9.30
CA GLY A 99 12.64 -8.61 -10.55
C GLY A 99 12.19 -10.05 -10.35
N THR A 100 11.34 -10.30 -9.35
CA THR A 100 10.85 -11.64 -9.03
C THR A 100 9.42 -11.82 -9.53
N THR A 101 8.93 -13.06 -9.44
CA THR A 101 7.52 -13.36 -9.73
C THR A 101 6.65 -12.85 -8.58
N ILE A 102 5.35 -12.72 -8.85
CA ILE A 102 4.39 -12.35 -7.81
C ILE A 102 4.38 -13.40 -6.68
N ASP A 103 4.46 -14.68 -7.03
CA ASP A 103 4.45 -15.74 -6.01
C ASP A 103 5.71 -15.72 -5.14
N GLU A 104 6.86 -15.46 -5.72
CA GLU A 104 8.11 -15.29 -4.97
C GLU A 104 8.03 -14.07 -4.02
N ALA A 105 7.50 -12.96 -4.51
CA ALA A 105 7.32 -11.76 -3.69
C ALA A 105 6.32 -12.00 -2.55
N LEU A 106 5.23 -12.72 -2.83
CA LEU A 106 4.23 -13.07 -1.82
C LEU A 106 4.84 -13.94 -0.72
N GLU A 107 5.63 -14.95 -1.11
CA GLU A 107 6.30 -15.82 -0.16
C GLU A 107 7.23 -15.02 0.75
N ALA A 108 8.05 -14.14 0.19
CA ALA A 108 8.96 -13.29 0.95
C ALA A 108 8.21 -12.36 1.91
N ALA A 109 7.15 -11.73 1.42
CA ALA A 109 6.33 -10.82 2.24
C ALA A 109 5.63 -11.56 3.38
N SER A 110 5.05 -12.73 3.10
CA SER A 110 4.33 -13.54 4.09
C SER A 110 5.26 -14.08 5.17
N ALA A 111 6.51 -14.41 4.83
CA ALA A 111 7.50 -14.87 5.79
C ALA A 111 7.86 -13.77 6.79
N ARG A 112 7.92 -12.51 6.32
CA ARG A 112 8.24 -11.36 7.17
C ARG A 112 7.02 -10.80 7.91
N TRP A 113 5.87 -10.80 7.23
CA TRP A 113 4.61 -10.28 7.78
C TRP A 113 3.51 -11.33 7.63
N PRO A 114 3.31 -12.18 8.66
CA PRO A 114 2.30 -13.24 8.58
C PRO A 114 0.87 -12.74 8.36
N THR A 115 0.60 -11.46 8.62
CA THR A 115 -0.70 -10.84 8.37
C THR A 115 -0.89 -10.39 6.92
N CYS A 116 0.14 -10.51 6.08
CA CYS A 116 0.05 -10.23 4.65
C CYS A 116 -0.78 -11.31 3.98
N ARG A 117 -2.07 -11.03 3.75
CA ARG A 117 -3.03 -12.00 3.22
C ARG A 117 -3.92 -11.41 2.13
N PRO A 118 -3.37 -11.19 0.95
CA PRO A 118 -4.20 -10.76 -0.18
C PRO A 118 -5.27 -11.81 -0.46
N LEU A 119 -6.45 -11.34 -0.87
CA LEU A 119 -7.52 -12.25 -1.26
C LEU A 119 -7.16 -12.96 -2.57
N PRO A 120 -7.64 -14.20 -2.78
CA PRO A 120 -7.28 -14.96 -3.98
C PRO A 120 -7.55 -14.22 -5.30
N TRP A 121 -8.66 -13.50 -5.40
CA TRP A 121 -8.96 -12.74 -6.61
C TRP A 121 -8.11 -11.49 -6.75
N GLN A 122 -7.65 -10.90 -5.65
CA GLN A 122 -6.69 -9.80 -5.69
C GLN A 122 -5.36 -10.28 -6.24
N LEU A 123 -4.87 -11.43 -5.77
CA LEU A 123 -3.65 -12.05 -6.27
C LEU A 123 -3.77 -12.43 -7.75
N ALA A 124 -4.90 -13.00 -8.16
CA ALA A 124 -5.13 -13.32 -9.56
C ALA A 124 -5.02 -12.08 -10.45
N GLY A 125 -5.60 -10.96 -10.01
CA GLY A 125 -5.49 -9.69 -10.71
C GLY A 125 -4.07 -9.16 -10.78
N VAL A 126 -3.32 -9.26 -9.69
CA VAL A 126 -1.92 -8.83 -9.64
C VAL A 126 -1.04 -9.69 -10.57
N ARG A 127 -1.26 -11.01 -10.59
CA ARG A 127 -0.54 -11.91 -11.51
C ARG A 127 -0.83 -11.57 -12.98
N ALA A 128 -2.10 -11.30 -13.31
CA ALA A 128 -2.49 -10.91 -14.67
C ALA A 128 -1.85 -9.58 -15.07
N TRP A 129 -1.83 -8.62 -14.16
CA TRP A 129 -1.17 -7.33 -14.38
C TRP A 129 0.33 -7.51 -14.64
N ALA A 130 1.02 -8.31 -13.82
CA ALA A 130 2.44 -8.59 -13.99
C ALA A 130 2.73 -9.25 -15.34
N ALA A 131 1.92 -10.24 -15.73
CA ALA A 131 2.06 -10.93 -17.01
C ALA A 131 1.89 -9.98 -18.20
N SER A 132 1.00 -9.00 -18.10
CA SER A 132 0.77 -8.03 -19.16
C SER A 132 1.92 -7.03 -19.34
N ARG A 133 2.82 -6.96 -18.39
CA ARG A 133 3.97 -6.04 -18.42
C ARG A 133 5.23 -6.67 -19.00
N GLU A 134 5.19 -7.95 -19.27
CA GLU A 134 6.33 -8.68 -19.85
C GLU A 134 6.50 -8.42 -21.35
#